data_489e28c90c5d8f20b834e4bb59bf84b3
#
_entry.id   489e28c90c5d8f20b834e4bb59bf84b3
#
_cell.length_a   1.000
_cell.length_b   1.000
_cell.length_c   1.000
_cell.angle_alpha   90.00
_cell.angle_beta   90.00
_cell.angle_gamma   90.00
#
_symmetry.space_group_name_H-M   'P 1'
#
loop_
_entity.id
_entity.type
_entity.pdbx_description
1 polymer ?
#
loop_
_entity_poly.entity_id
_entity_poly.type
_entity_poly.pdbx_seq_one_letter_code
_entity_poly.pdbx_strand_id
1 'polypeptide(L)'
;MQQNREKFSSKFVTIVVMVGAAVGLGNIWRFPYMMGANGGGTFLLFYVLFTVLIAIPAMTGELTLGRNTRSGSIKAFETAMGSIFGRYIGWILVMCFLISTSAYLVILGNLLSASIIAASSGFDARSIPEYEANFANGWLQYMFAIVVLIGALFVVYLGVVRGIERVSKVIVPLFAMVLVYLVVRTFMLEGATGYMLEFLTPDWSRVNNDLIFAALGQAFFSLGLGGTIMVIYGSYMAKDENIINTAASTALFDSGAALMATLFIVPTVLFFGLNMSQGPTLLFHTMPQAFAALPGGHFIGSVFLIALFLVAFLSTVATVEAGGGSI
;
A
#
# COMPACT_ATOMS: atom_id res chain seq x y z
N MET A 1 23.36 -4.76 25.53
CA MET A 1 23.89 -3.59 24.77
C MET A 1 22.76 -3.06 23.92
N GLN A 2 22.29 -1.82 24.12
CA GLN A 2 21.35 -1.19 23.18
C GLN A 2 22.13 -0.97 21.89
N GLN A 3 21.74 -1.64 20.80
CA GLN A 3 22.28 -1.35 19.48
C GLN A 3 22.02 0.13 19.17
N ASN A 4 23.06 0.83 18.74
CA ASN A 4 22.96 2.24 18.34
C ASN A 4 22.30 2.28 16.95
N ARG A 5 20.97 1.99 16.88
CA ARG A 5 20.23 2.00 15.62
C ARG A 5 20.16 3.42 15.05
N GLU A 6 20.25 3.54 13.74
CA GLU A 6 19.99 4.81 13.03
C GLU A 6 18.60 5.35 13.45
N LYS A 7 18.46 6.66 13.36
CA LYS A 7 17.17 7.34 13.66
C LYS A 7 16.75 8.13 12.46
N PHE A 8 15.44 8.26 12.29
CA PHE A 8 14.89 9.20 11.31
C PHE A 8 15.34 10.63 11.60
N SER A 9 15.60 11.40 10.52
CA SER A 9 16.23 12.72 10.62
C SER A 9 15.31 13.79 11.22
N SER A 10 13.99 13.64 11.12
CA SER A 10 13.00 14.55 11.70
C SER A 10 11.62 13.92 11.82
N LYS A 11 10.73 14.50 12.66
CA LYS A 11 9.34 14.05 12.84
C LYS A 11 8.55 14.02 11.53
N PHE A 12 8.71 15.02 10.68
CA PHE A 12 8.07 15.06 9.36
C PHE A 12 8.54 13.90 8.48
N VAL A 13 9.82 13.62 8.47
CA VAL A 13 10.40 12.53 7.70
C VAL A 13 9.93 11.17 8.21
N THR A 14 9.82 11.00 9.53
CA THR A 14 9.22 9.79 10.12
C THR A 14 7.82 9.52 9.53
N ILE A 15 6.95 10.54 9.49
CA ILE A 15 5.60 10.40 8.91
C ILE A 15 5.69 10.07 7.42
N VAL A 16 6.52 10.78 6.63
CA VAL A 16 6.67 10.51 5.19
C VAL A 16 7.13 9.08 4.92
N VAL A 17 8.09 8.58 5.69
CA VAL A 17 8.58 7.20 5.55
C VAL A 17 7.51 6.19 5.94
N MET A 18 6.79 6.42 7.03
CA MET A 18 5.69 5.53 7.45
C MET A 18 4.52 5.54 6.46
N VAL A 19 4.18 6.69 5.90
CA VAL A 19 3.20 6.80 4.81
C VAL A 19 3.69 6.03 3.58
N GLY A 20 4.96 6.17 3.20
CA GLY A 20 5.56 5.40 2.10
C GLY A 20 5.59 3.89 2.34
N ALA A 21 5.68 3.44 3.60
CA ALA A 21 5.59 2.02 3.94
C ALA A 21 4.14 1.50 3.90
N ALA A 22 3.17 2.30 4.33
CA ALA A 22 1.76 1.94 4.39
C ALA A 22 1.06 2.05 3.04
N VAL A 23 1.23 3.19 2.33
CA VAL A 23 0.59 3.42 1.03
C VAL A 23 1.21 2.54 -0.05
N GLY A 24 0.39 1.74 -0.70
CA GLY A 24 0.82 0.82 -1.74
C GLY A 24 -0.34 0.25 -2.53
N LEU A 25 -0.18 -0.97 -3.03
CA LEU A 25 -1.23 -1.68 -3.78
C LEU A 25 -2.52 -1.86 -2.98
N GLY A 26 -2.41 -1.93 -1.65
CA GLY A 26 -3.54 -2.03 -0.73
C GLY A 26 -4.52 -0.87 -0.84
N ASN A 27 -4.00 0.35 -1.02
CA ASN A 27 -4.80 1.57 -1.11
C ASN A 27 -5.36 1.79 -2.52
N ILE A 28 -4.56 1.47 -3.55
CA ILE A 28 -4.87 1.88 -4.92
C ILE A 28 -5.71 0.82 -5.64
N TRP A 29 -5.51 -0.44 -5.31
CA TRP A 29 -6.20 -1.54 -5.97
C TRP A 29 -7.18 -2.24 -5.01
N ARG A 30 -6.68 -2.73 -3.85
CA ARG A 30 -7.50 -3.55 -2.96
C ARG A 30 -8.64 -2.73 -2.33
N PHE A 31 -8.39 -1.50 -1.92
CA PHE A 31 -9.39 -0.67 -1.26
C PHE A 31 -10.58 -0.33 -2.16
N PRO A 32 -10.42 0.24 -3.39
CA PRO A 32 -11.56 0.49 -4.29
C PRO A 32 -12.34 -0.79 -4.62
N TYR A 33 -11.63 -1.91 -4.85
CA TYR A 33 -12.25 -3.21 -5.09
C TYR A 33 -13.08 -3.69 -3.87
N MET A 34 -12.49 -3.69 -2.68
CA MET A 34 -13.18 -4.11 -1.46
C MET A 34 -14.39 -3.22 -1.15
N MET A 35 -14.26 -1.93 -1.39
CA MET A 35 -15.34 -0.97 -1.25
C MET A 35 -16.48 -1.27 -2.24
N GLY A 36 -16.16 -1.55 -3.51
CA GLY A 36 -17.13 -1.94 -4.54
C GLY A 36 -17.84 -3.26 -4.23
N ALA A 37 -17.11 -4.26 -3.78
CA ALA A 37 -17.66 -5.58 -3.42
C ALA A 37 -18.54 -5.56 -2.17
N ASN A 38 -18.33 -4.61 -1.24
CA ASN A 38 -18.95 -4.57 0.07
C ASN A 38 -19.86 -3.35 0.30
N GLY A 39 -20.50 -2.81 -0.74
CA GLY A 39 -21.53 -1.79 -0.60
C GLY A 39 -21.05 -0.36 -0.43
N GLY A 40 -19.91 -0.02 -1.05
CA GLY A 40 -19.46 1.36 -1.25
C GLY A 40 -19.34 2.16 0.05
N GLY A 41 -20.23 3.15 0.23
CA GLY A 41 -20.23 4.03 1.38
C GLY A 41 -20.41 3.31 2.72
N THR A 42 -21.18 2.22 2.77
CA THR A 42 -21.35 1.42 4.00
C THR A 42 -20.02 0.82 4.46
N PHE A 43 -19.27 0.21 3.53
CA PHE A 43 -17.92 -0.31 3.82
C PHE A 43 -16.99 0.81 4.31
N LEU A 44 -17.02 1.98 3.67
CA LEU A 44 -16.19 3.12 4.05
C LEU A 44 -16.44 3.56 5.50
N LEU A 45 -17.70 3.61 5.93
CA LEU A 45 -18.04 3.99 7.31
C LEU A 45 -17.45 3.01 8.33
N PHE A 46 -17.60 1.69 8.10
CA PHE A 46 -16.99 0.68 8.98
C PHE A 46 -15.47 0.69 8.91
N TYR A 47 -14.88 0.90 7.74
CA TYR A 47 -13.43 1.04 7.59
C TYR A 47 -12.87 2.20 8.42
N VAL A 48 -13.48 3.39 8.31
CA VAL A 48 -13.08 4.58 9.10
C VAL A 48 -13.25 4.31 10.59
N LEU A 49 -14.37 3.71 11.00
CA LEU A 49 -14.62 3.35 12.39
C LEU A 49 -13.52 2.43 12.93
N PHE A 50 -13.19 1.35 12.22
CA PHE A 50 -12.15 0.40 12.64
C PHE A 50 -10.75 0.98 12.56
N THR A 51 -10.48 1.86 11.60
CA THR A 51 -9.20 2.56 11.52
C THR A 51 -8.99 3.42 12.77
N VAL A 52 -9.99 4.20 13.18
CA VAL A 52 -9.88 5.08 14.34
C VAL A 52 -9.86 4.30 15.67
N LEU A 53 -10.76 3.34 15.84
CA LEU A 53 -10.95 2.66 17.13
C LEU A 53 -9.99 1.50 17.36
N ILE A 54 -9.46 0.88 16.31
CA ILE A 54 -8.66 -0.34 16.45
C ILE A 54 -7.29 -0.19 15.78
N ALA A 55 -7.23 0.21 14.51
CA ALA A 55 -5.97 0.17 13.76
C ALA A 55 -4.97 1.24 14.24
N ILE A 56 -5.40 2.48 14.53
CA ILE A 56 -4.52 3.52 15.11
C ILE A 56 -3.99 3.11 16.51
N PRO A 57 -4.81 2.64 17.46
CA PRO A 57 -4.32 2.09 18.72
C PRO A 57 -3.34 0.91 18.54
N ALA A 58 -3.63 -0.03 17.64
CA ALA A 58 -2.74 -1.16 17.37
C ALA A 58 -1.40 -0.68 16.80
N MET A 59 -1.41 0.23 15.82
CA MET A 59 -0.20 0.86 15.29
C MET A 59 0.61 1.58 16.38
N THR A 60 -0.08 2.31 17.25
CA THR A 60 0.54 2.97 18.41
C THR A 60 1.25 1.97 19.32
N GLY A 61 0.63 0.81 19.55
CA GLY A 61 1.21 -0.30 20.32
C GLY A 61 2.48 -0.86 19.66
N GLU A 62 2.43 -1.17 18.36
CA GLU A 62 3.57 -1.69 17.60
C GLU A 62 4.75 -0.70 17.56
N LEU A 63 4.48 0.58 17.27
CA LEU A 63 5.48 1.64 17.29
C LEU A 63 6.11 1.82 18.68
N THR A 64 5.30 1.74 19.74
CA THR A 64 5.75 1.82 21.13
C THR A 64 6.67 0.65 21.47
N LEU A 65 6.28 -0.56 21.09
CA LEU A 65 7.07 -1.78 21.27
C LEU A 65 8.44 -1.63 20.61
N GLY A 66 8.46 -1.25 19.33
CA GLY A 66 9.68 -1.04 18.57
C GLY A 66 10.58 0.03 19.18
N ARG A 67 10.01 1.19 19.53
CA ARG A 67 10.76 2.31 20.11
C ARG A 67 11.38 1.98 21.48
N ASN A 68 10.66 1.22 22.29
CA ASN A 68 11.14 0.85 23.63
C ASN A 68 12.23 -0.21 23.59
N THR A 69 12.09 -1.20 22.70
CA THR A 69 13.04 -2.32 22.63
C THR A 69 14.26 -2.02 21.78
N ARG A 70 14.17 -1.09 20.81
CA ARG A 70 15.25 -0.77 19.85
C ARG A 70 15.85 -2.02 19.20
N SER A 71 15.00 -3.00 18.90
CA SER A 71 15.42 -4.32 18.39
C SER A 71 14.53 -4.77 17.22
N GLY A 72 14.89 -5.88 16.58
CA GLY A 72 14.05 -6.55 15.61
C GLY A 72 12.77 -7.11 16.23
N SER A 73 11.80 -7.49 15.39
CA SER A 73 10.48 -7.91 15.85
C SER A 73 10.53 -9.12 16.78
N ILE A 74 11.34 -10.13 16.45
CA ILE A 74 11.47 -11.33 17.30
C ILE A 74 11.94 -10.95 18.70
N LYS A 75 12.99 -10.14 18.80
CA LYS A 75 13.52 -9.70 20.09
C LYS A 75 12.58 -8.77 20.84
N ALA A 76 11.82 -7.96 20.12
CA ALA A 76 10.81 -7.07 20.68
C ALA A 76 9.71 -7.86 21.38
N PHE A 77 9.15 -8.88 20.70
CA PHE A 77 8.16 -9.77 21.30
C PHE A 77 8.72 -10.63 22.43
N GLU A 78 9.96 -11.12 22.31
CA GLU A 78 10.65 -11.82 23.40
C GLU A 78 10.74 -10.94 24.66
N THR A 79 11.04 -9.65 24.50
CA THR A 79 11.14 -8.71 25.60
C THR A 79 9.77 -8.42 26.24
N ALA A 80 8.70 -8.34 25.42
CA ALA A 80 7.35 -8.00 25.89
C ALA A 80 6.61 -9.18 26.53
N MET A 81 6.79 -10.41 26.02
CA MET A 81 5.97 -11.58 26.34
C MET A 81 6.77 -12.72 26.98
N GLY A 82 8.05 -12.50 27.26
CA GLY A 82 8.96 -13.51 27.82
C GLY A 82 9.74 -14.30 26.79
N SER A 83 10.87 -14.87 27.25
CA SER A 83 11.91 -15.43 26.38
C SER A 83 11.46 -16.61 25.51
N ILE A 84 10.52 -17.42 25.98
CA ILE A 84 10.03 -18.59 25.23
C ILE A 84 8.85 -18.19 24.36
N PHE A 85 7.74 -17.77 24.97
CA PHE A 85 6.48 -17.50 24.28
C PHE A 85 6.60 -16.35 23.26
N GLY A 86 7.22 -15.23 23.67
CA GLY A 86 7.43 -14.09 22.78
C GLY A 86 8.34 -14.40 21.60
N ARG A 87 9.35 -15.27 21.78
CA ARG A 87 10.22 -15.74 20.69
C ARG A 87 9.44 -16.55 19.66
N TYR A 88 8.60 -17.49 20.09
CA TYR A 88 7.78 -18.30 19.18
C TYR A 88 6.79 -17.42 18.39
N ILE A 89 6.08 -16.51 19.06
CA ILE A 89 5.17 -15.55 18.39
C ILE A 89 5.95 -14.70 17.38
N GLY A 90 7.09 -14.14 17.77
CA GLY A 90 7.92 -13.33 16.88
C GLY A 90 8.32 -14.08 15.61
N TRP A 91 8.73 -15.35 15.72
CA TRP A 91 9.06 -16.19 14.58
C TRP A 91 7.85 -16.48 13.68
N ILE A 92 6.69 -16.82 14.26
CA ILE A 92 5.46 -17.05 13.50
C ILE A 92 5.10 -15.81 12.69
N LEU A 93 5.09 -14.63 13.32
CA LEU A 93 4.76 -13.37 12.64
C LEU A 93 5.75 -13.07 11.51
N VAL A 94 7.05 -13.20 11.74
CA VAL A 94 8.07 -12.97 10.72
C VAL A 94 7.95 -13.98 9.57
N MET A 95 7.67 -15.24 9.82
CA MET A 95 7.49 -16.25 8.77
C MET A 95 6.24 -15.97 7.93
N CYS A 96 5.09 -15.68 8.55
CA CYS A 96 3.88 -15.27 7.84
C CYS A 96 4.11 -14.01 6.98
N PHE A 97 4.85 -13.06 7.52
CA PHE A 97 5.21 -11.84 6.84
C PHE A 97 6.12 -12.07 5.62
N LEU A 98 7.15 -12.93 5.73
CA LEU A 98 8.03 -13.27 4.61
C LEU A 98 7.28 -14.00 3.48
N ILE A 99 6.34 -14.89 3.82
CA ILE A 99 5.48 -15.55 2.82
C ILE A 99 4.62 -14.50 2.09
N SER A 100 3.99 -13.57 2.82
CA SER A 100 3.20 -12.49 2.24
C SER A 100 4.04 -11.56 1.36
N THR A 101 5.27 -11.25 1.79
CA THR A 101 6.22 -10.44 1.01
C THR A 101 6.60 -11.11 -0.30
N SER A 102 6.77 -12.43 -0.31
CA SER A 102 7.10 -13.16 -1.54
C SER A 102 5.97 -13.06 -2.58
N ALA A 103 4.71 -13.18 -2.16
CA ALA A 103 3.56 -12.98 -3.04
C ALA A 103 3.47 -11.51 -3.54
N TYR A 104 3.72 -10.55 -2.66
CA TYR A 104 3.72 -9.12 -3.00
C TYR A 104 4.79 -8.77 -4.04
N LEU A 105 6.00 -9.36 -3.95
CA LEU A 105 7.07 -9.17 -4.93
C LEU A 105 6.68 -9.61 -6.34
N VAL A 106 5.95 -10.72 -6.48
CA VAL A 106 5.46 -11.19 -7.78
C VAL A 106 4.48 -10.18 -8.39
N ILE A 107 3.53 -9.68 -7.60
CA ILE A 107 2.57 -8.66 -8.05
C ILE A 107 3.29 -7.37 -8.46
N LEU A 108 4.30 -6.96 -7.69
CA LEU A 108 5.07 -5.76 -8.01
C LEU A 108 5.98 -5.95 -9.23
N GLY A 109 6.49 -7.16 -9.46
CA GLY A 109 7.19 -7.51 -10.69
C GLY A 109 6.28 -7.36 -11.92
N ASN A 110 5.03 -7.85 -11.83
CA ASN A 110 4.03 -7.64 -12.88
C ASN A 110 3.71 -6.17 -13.10
N LEU A 111 3.62 -5.38 -12.02
CA LEU A 111 3.38 -3.95 -12.12
C LEU A 111 4.56 -3.21 -12.79
N LEU A 112 5.80 -3.63 -12.52
CA LEU A 112 6.97 -3.10 -13.22
C LEU A 112 6.90 -3.40 -14.73
N SER A 113 6.61 -4.65 -15.08
CA SER A 113 6.40 -5.04 -16.50
C SER A 113 5.30 -4.23 -17.16
N ALA A 114 4.13 -4.12 -16.52
CA ALA A 114 3.01 -3.32 -16.99
C ALA A 114 3.37 -1.85 -17.18
N SER A 115 4.15 -1.27 -16.25
CA SER A 115 4.61 0.12 -16.33
C SER A 115 5.53 0.37 -17.53
N ILE A 116 6.40 -0.60 -17.83
CA ILE A 116 7.30 -0.53 -19.01
C ILE A 116 6.49 -0.61 -20.31
N ILE A 117 5.55 -1.54 -20.41
CA ILE A 117 4.68 -1.68 -21.61
C ILE A 117 3.84 -0.39 -21.75
N ALA A 118 3.24 0.11 -20.69
CA ALA A 118 2.48 1.36 -20.71
C ALA A 118 3.29 2.53 -21.27
N ALA A 119 4.54 2.67 -20.81
CA ALA A 119 5.41 3.75 -21.24
C ALA A 119 5.88 3.62 -22.69
N SER A 120 6.09 2.40 -23.18
CA SER A 120 6.63 2.14 -24.53
C SER A 120 5.55 1.99 -25.60
N SER A 121 4.50 1.20 -25.33
CA SER A 121 3.49 0.79 -26.31
C SER A 121 2.11 1.39 -26.04
N GLY A 122 1.86 1.92 -24.83
CA GLY A 122 0.56 2.50 -24.45
C GLY A 122 -0.53 1.44 -24.22
N PHE A 123 -1.77 1.82 -24.51
CA PHE A 123 -2.98 1.02 -24.24
C PHE A 123 -3.82 0.92 -25.52
N ASP A 124 -3.37 0.14 -26.49
CA ASP A 124 -4.10 -0.12 -27.73
C ASP A 124 -4.47 -1.61 -27.89
N ALA A 125 -5.13 -1.94 -28.98
CA ALA A 125 -5.54 -3.30 -29.28
C ALA A 125 -4.38 -4.30 -29.40
N ARG A 126 -3.13 -3.82 -29.53
CA ARG A 126 -1.93 -4.67 -29.63
C ARG A 126 -1.26 -4.83 -28.26
N SER A 127 -1.21 -3.75 -27.46
CA SER A 127 -0.56 -3.76 -26.15
C SER A 127 -1.38 -4.50 -25.09
N ILE A 128 -2.72 -4.46 -25.13
CA ILE A 128 -3.56 -5.19 -24.17
C ILE A 128 -3.28 -6.70 -24.16
N PRO A 129 -3.23 -7.43 -25.30
CA PRO A 129 -2.81 -8.83 -25.31
C PRO A 129 -1.39 -9.07 -24.78
N GLU A 130 -0.48 -8.11 -24.95
CA GLU A 130 0.88 -8.19 -24.39
C GLU A 130 0.88 -8.10 -22.86
N TYR A 131 0.05 -7.24 -22.25
CA TYR A 131 -0.16 -7.22 -20.81
C TYR A 131 -0.63 -8.58 -20.29
N GLU A 132 -1.62 -9.18 -20.95
CA GLU A 132 -2.19 -10.47 -20.55
C GLU A 132 -1.17 -11.61 -20.71
N ALA A 133 -0.42 -11.65 -21.82
CA ALA A 133 0.61 -12.64 -22.07
C ALA A 133 1.76 -12.57 -21.05
N ASN A 134 2.20 -11.35 -20.71
CA ASN A 134 3.24 -11.15 -19.71
C ASN A 134 2.78 -11.52 -18.31
N PHE A 135 1.52 -11.22 -17.98
CA PHE A 135 0.91 -11.62 -16.71
C PHE A 135 0.77 -13.15 -16.59
N ALA A 136 0.60 -13.87 -17.69
CA ALA A 136 0.53 -15.34 -17.70
C ALA A 136 1.92 -16.02 -17.71
N ASN A 137 2.99 -15.28 -17.99
CA ASN A 137 4.35 -15.83 -18.09
C ASN A 137 5.06 -15.86 -16.74
N GLY A 138 5.02 -16.98 -16.04
CA GLY A 138 5.63 -17.14 -14.72
C GLY A 138 7.15 -16.90 -14.66
N TRP A 139 7.89 -17.18 -15.76
CA TRP A 139 9.33 -16.89 -15.82
C TRP A 139 9.60 -15.38 -15.86
N LEU A 140 8.84 -14.66 -16.66
CA LEU A 140 8.96 -13.20 -16.77
C LEU A 140 8.59 -12.52 -15.44
N GLN A 141 7.52 -12.97 -14.78
CA GLN A 141 7.12 -12.51 -13.44
C GLN A 141 8.26 -12.69 -12.43
N TYR A 142 8.90 -13.89 -12.43
CA TYR A 142 10.01 -14.18 -11.56
C TYR A 142 11.22 -13.25 -11.81
N MET A 143 11.58 -13.03 -13.06
CA MET A 143 12.68 -12.13 -13.42
C MET A 143 12.42 -10.68 -12.96
N PHE A 144 11.22 -10.14 -13.19
CA PHE A 144 10.87 -8.82 -12.73
C PHE A 144 10.79 -8.73 -11.19
N ALA A 145 10.30 -9.77 -10.51
CA ALA A 145 10.31 -9.83 -9.05
C ALA A 145 11.73 -9.78 -8.47
N ILE A 146 12.69 -10.47 -9.10
CA ILE A 146 14.12 -10.39 -8.72
C ILE A 146 14.66 -8.98 -8.92
N VAL A 147 14.36 -8.31 -10.02
CA VAL A 147 14.81 -6.93 -10.28
C VAL A 147 14.30 -5.99 -9.17
N VAL A 148 13.01 -6.12 -8.82
CA VAL A 148 12.40 -5.35 -7.72
C VAL A 148 13.08 -5.65 -6.39
N LEU A 149 13.31 -6.92 -6.07
CA LEU A 149 13.97 -7.34 -4.83
C LEU A 149 15.39 -6.78 -4.74
N ILE A 150 16.18 -6.86 -5.81
CA ILE A 150 17.55 -6.30 -5.86
C ILE A 150 17.51 -4.78 -5.62
N GLY A 151 16.57 -4.07 -6.26
CA GLY A 151 16.38 -2.64 -6.04
C GLY A 151 16.04 -2.31 -4.60
N ALA A 152 15.14 -3.06 -3.96
CA ALA A 152 14.76 -2.87 -2.57
C ALA A 152 15.93 -3.17 -1.61
N LEU A 153 16.66 -4.26 -1.84
CA LEU A 153 17.87 -4.60 -1.07
C LEU A 153 18.94 -3.51 -1.19
N PHE A 154 19.10 -2.92 -2.38
CA PHE A 154 20.04 -1.81 -2.57
C PHE A 154 19.65 -0.57 -1.75
N VAL A 155 18.36 -0.22 -1.73
CA VAL A 155 17.87 0.92 -0.91
C VAL A 155 18.09 0.64 0.59
N VAL A 156 17.79 -0.58 1.05
CA VAL A 156 18.00 -0.99 2.44
C VAL A 156 19.51 -0.99 2.79
N TYR A 157 20.37 -1.47 1.89
CA TYR A 157 21.83 -1.45 2.05
C TYR A 157 22.39 -0.04 2.27
N LEU A 158 21.79 0.99 1.65
CA LEU A 158 22.18 2.38 1.87
C LEU A 158 21.81 2.92 3.26
N GLY A 159 21.02 2.17 4.04
CA GLY A 159 20.59 2.50 5.41
C GLY A 159 19.37 3.42 5.47
N VAL A 160 18.96 3.76 6.69
CA VAL A 160 17.71 4.47 6.94
C VAL A 160 17.73 5.89 6.34
N VAL A 161 18.77 6.67 6.63
CA VAL A 161 18.81 8.09 6.24
C VAL A 161 19.13 8.28 4.76
N ARG A 162 20.12 7.55 4.22
CA ARG A 162 20.58 7.72 2.83
C ARG A 162 19.74 6.95 1.82
N GLY A 163 19.17 5.84 2.23
CA GLY A 163 18.32 4.97 1.42
C GLY A 163 16.84 5.29 1.61
N ILE A 164 16.24 4.76 2.66
CA ILE A 164 14.79 4.76 2.88
C ILE A 164 14.21 6.17 2.90
N GLU A 165 14.77 7.08 3.71
CA GLU A 165 14.26 8.46 3.78
C GLU A 165 14.38 9.22 2.47
N ARG A 166 15.54 9.10 1.79
CA ARG A 166 15.76 9.85 0.54
C ARG A 166 14.77 9.44 -0.53
N VAL A 167 14.53 8.14 -0.67
CA VAL A 167 13.61 7.61 -1.67
C VAL A 167 12.17 7.99 -1.31
N SER A 168 11.77 7.84 -0.05
CA SER A 168 10.43 8.20 0.43
C SER A 168 10.11 9.69 0.26
N LYS A 169 11.06 10.59 0.56
CA LYS A 169 10.91 12.06 0.41
C LYS A 169 10.60 12.49 -1.03
N VAL A 170 11.01 11.71 -2.02
CA VAL A 170 10.75 12.00 -3.44
C VAL A 170 9.46 11.32 -3.91
N ILE A 171 9.33 10.02 -3.63
CA ILE A 171 8.23 9.22 -4.18
C ILE A 171 6.88 9.60 -3.57
N VAL A 172 6.79 9.79 -2.23
CA VAL A 172 5.50 10.05 -1.56
C VAL A 172 4.85 11.35 -2.05
N PRO A 173 5.55 12.51 -2.09
CA PRO A 173 4.94 13.72 -2.65
C PRO A 173 4.64 13.62 -4.15
N LEU A 174 5.51 12.97 -4.92
CA LEU A 174 5.27 12.76 -6.36
C LEU A 174 3.98 11.95 -6.58
N PHE A 175 3.81 10.86 -5.84
CA PHE A 175 2.62 10.03 -5.90
C PHE A 175 1.35 10.81 -5.50
N ALA A 176 1.42 11.61 -4.44
CA ALA A 176 0.30 12.45 -4.03
C ALA A 176 -0.10 13.45 -5.15
N MET A 177 0.86 14.08 -5.81
CA MET A 177 0.59 14.97 -6.94
C MET A 177 -0.06 14.24 -8.12
N VAL A 178 0.40 13.02 -8.42
CA VAL A 178 -0.19 12.19 -9.47
C VAL A 178 -1.64 11.82 -9.12
N LEU A 179 -1.92 11.43 -7.87
CA LEU A 179 -3.30 11.14 -7.43
C LEU A 179 -4.21 12.35 -7.58
N VAL A 180 -3.77 13.54 -7.15
CA VAL A 180 -4.54 14.78 -7.33
C VAL A 180 -4.83 15.02 -8.80
N TYR A 181 -3.83 14.90 -9.67
CA TYR A 181 -3.99 15.06 -11.11
C TYR A 181 -5.02 14.08 -11.68
N LEU A 182 -4.95 12.80 -11.30
CA LEU A 182 -5.87 11.75 -11.78
C LEU A 182 -7.31 12.02 -11.31
N VAL A 183 -7.50 12.41 -10.05
CA VAL A 183 -8.82 12.79 -9.53
C VAL A 183 -9.40 13.96 -10.30
N VAL A 184 -8.64 15.03 -10.50
CA VAL A 184 -9.09 16.19 -11.28
C VAL A 184 -9.50 15.79 -12.70
N ARG A 185 -8.69 14.97 -13.38
CA ARG A 185 -8.99 14.47 -14.73
C ARG A 185 -10.26 13.62 -14.78
N THR A 186 -10.49 12.80 -13.75
CA THR A 186 -11.70 11.96 -13.67
C THR A 186 -12.96 12.79 -13.51
N PHE A 187 -12.94 13.80 -12.65
CA PHE A 187 -14.12 14.68 -12.46
C PHE A 187 -14.39 15.63 -13.63
N MET A 188 -13.53 15.64 -14.65
CA MET A 188 -13.83 16.26 -15.96
C MET A 188 -14.64 15.33 -16.89
N LEU A 189 -14.82 14.04 -16.54
CA LEU A 189 -15.70 13.13 -17.29
C LEU A 189 -17.16 13.43 -16.96
N GLU A 190 -18.01 13.37 -17.97
CA GLU A 190 -19.43 13.62 -17.81
C GLU A 190 -20.08 12.55 -16.91
N GLY A 191 -20.82 12.99 -15.89
CA GLY A 191 -21.48 12.10 -14.94
C GLY A 191 -20.61 11.53 -13.83
N ALA A 192 -19.28 11.77 -13.81
CA ALA A 192 -18.36 11.22 -12.80
C ALA A 192 -18.80 11.52 -11.36
N THR A 193 -19.29 12.73 -11.11
CA THR A 193 -19.81 13.14 -9.79
C THR A 193 -21.04 12.31 -9.40
N GLY A 194 -21.96 12.05 -10.35
CA GLY A 194 -23.15 11.22 -10.11
C GLY A 194 -22.78 9.79 -9.72
N TYR A 195 -21.90 9.14 -10.49
CA TYR A 195 -21.38 7.80 -10.17
C TYR A 195 -20.74 7.73 -8.78
N MET A 196 -19.96 8.75 -8.41
CA MET A 196 -19.31 8.77 -7.12
C MET A 196 -20.27 9.00 -5.97
N LEU A 197 -21.25 9.88 -6.10
CA LEU A 197 -22.28 10.11 -5.08
C LEU A 197 -23.13 8.86 -4.85
N GLU A 198 -23.56 8.19 -5.90
CA GLU A 198 -24.29 6.92 -5.80
C GLU A 198 -23.44 5.86 -5.09
N PHE A 199 -22.17 5.71 -5.47
CA PHE A 199 -21.26 4.75 -4.86
C PHE A 199 -20.98 5.02 -3.37
N LEU A 200 -20.93 6.29 -2.97
CA LEU A 200 -20.72 6.71 -1.58
C LEU A 200 -21.98 6.69 -0.73
N THR A 201 -23.16 6.56 -1.33
CA THR A 201 -24.43 6.50 -0.58
C THR A 201 -24.49 5.19 0.22
N PRO A 202 -24.60 5.25 1.57
CA PRO A 202 -24.62 4.04 2.38
C PRO A 202 -25.92 3.23 2.16
N ASP A 203 -25.76 1.94 1.96
CA ASP A 203 -26.84 0.96 1.91
C ASP A 203 -26.77 0.06 3.15
N TRP A 204 -27.54 0.37 4.18
CA TRP A 204 -27.57 -0.35 5.44
C TRP A 204 -28.08 -1.78 5.33
N SER A 205 -28.79 -2.13 4.26
CA SER A 205 -29.26 -3.50 4.02
C SER A 205 -28.10 -4.47 3.73
N ARG A 206 -26.94 -3.94 3.32
CA ARG A 206 -25.73 -4.71 3.03
C ARG A 206 -24.88 -5.02 4.25
N VAL A 207 -25.23 -4.51 5.43
CA VAL A 207 -24.49 -4.80 6.65
C VAL A 207 -24.64 -6.26 7.03
N ASN A 208 -23.53 -6.97 6.98
CA ASN A 208 -23.40 -8.39 7.36
C ASN A 208 -22.00 -8.64 7.94
N ASN A 209 -21.76 -9.86 8.41
CA ASN A 209 -20.47 -10.22 9.00
C ASN A 209 -19.31 -10.09 8.00
N ASP A 210 -19.53 -10.42 6.73
CA ASP A 210 -18.49 -10.37 5.70
C ASP A 210 -18.02 -8.95 5.47
N LEU A 211 -18.95 -7.98 5.38
CA LEU A 211 -18.63 -6.56 5.29
C LEU A 211 -17.83 -6.08 6.50
N ILE A 212 -18.26 -6.46 7.71
CA ILE A 212 -17.60 -6.04 8.96
C ILE A 212 -16.17 -6.58 9.00
N PHE A 213 -15.97 -7.88 8.74
CA PHE A 213 -14.63 -8.48 8.71
C PHE A 213 -13.78 -7.95 7.55
N ALA A 214 -14.38 -7.69 6.39
CA ALA A 214 -13.69 -7.09 5.25
C ALA A 214 -13.16 -5.68 5.58
N ALA A 215 -13.98 -4.84 6.21
CA ALA A 215 -13.60 -3.49 6.62
C ALA A 215 -12.52 -3.49 7.71
N LEU A 216 -12.67 -4.36 8.73
CA LEU A 216 -11.65 -4.55 9.77
C LEU A 216 -10.33 -5.06 9.18
N GLY A 217 -10.38 -6.09 8.36
CA GLY A 217 -9.20 -6.63 7.69
C GLY A 217 -8.51 -5.60 6.78
N GLN A 218 -9.28 -4.74 6.10
CA GLN A 218 -8.74 -3.66 5.30
C GLN A 218 -8.02 -2.61 6.16
N ALA A 219 -8.57 -2.24 7.32
CA ALA A 219 -7.95 -1.27 8.21
C ALA A 219 -6.60 -1.76 8.75
N PHE A 220 -6.48 -3.04 9.08
CA PHE A 220 -5.21 -3.67 9.49
C PHE A 220 -4.21 -3.78 8.34
N PHE A 221 -4.69 -4.26 7.19
CA PHE A 221 -3.85 -4.48 6.01
C PHE A 221 -3.26 -3.17 5.47
N SER A 222 -4.06 -2.11 5.39
CA SER A 222 -3.66 -0.81 4.85
C SER A 222 -2.49 -0.20 5.63
N LEU A 223 -2.53 -0.27 6.96
CA LEU A 223 -1.49 0.28 7.83
C LEU A 223 -0.29 -0.66 8.03
N GLY A 224 -0.26 -1.82 7.36
CA GLY A 224 0.84 -2.78 7.48
C GLY A 224 1.00 -3.35 8.88
N LEU A 225 -0.11 -3.51 9.63
CA LEU A 225 -0.12 -4.06 10.99
C LEU A 225 0.09 -5.57 10.97
N GLY A 226 0.81 -6.08 11.93
CA GLY A 226 1.13 -7.52 12.06
C GLY A 226 2.42 -7.78 12.82
N GLY A 227 2.89 -6.81 13.61
CA GLY A 227 4.03 -6.99 14.52
C GLY A 227 5.40 -7.02 13.85
N THR A 228 5.51 -6.53 12.62
CA THR A 228 6.79 -6.53 11.87
C THR A 228 7.19 -5.13 11.42
N ILE A 229 6.59 -4.58 10.37
CA ILE A 229 7.00 -3.28 9.79
C ILE A 229 6.98 -2.17 10.83
N MET A 230 5.86 -2.00 11.53
CA MET A 230 5.68 -0.88 12.47
C MET A 230 6.54 -1.04 13.72
N VAL A 231 6.84 -2.29 14.14
CA VAL A 231 7.82 -2.54 15.22
C VAL A 231 9.22 -2.11 14.79
N ILE A 232 9.67 -2.50 13.58
CA ILE A 232 10.98 -2.10 13.05
C ILE A 232 11.07 -0.57 12.91
N TYR A 233 10.07 0.06 12.29
CA TYR A 233 10.06 1.51 12.08
C TYR A 233 9.95 2.28 13.41
N GLY A 234 9.20 1.75 14.37
CA GLY A 234 9.18 2.25 15.74
C GLY A 234 10.58 2.27 16.38
N SER A 235 11.42 1.26 16.06
CA SER A 235 12.78 1.21 16.59
C SER A 235 13.70 2.34 16.08
N TYR A 236 13.35 2.97 14.94
CA TYR A 236 14.08 4.12 14.36
C TYR A 236 13.53 5.47 14.82
N MET A 237 12.38 5.51 15.50
CA MET A 237 11.80 6.76 16.01
C MET A 237 12.66 7.40 17.10
N ALA A 238 12.71 8.73 17.12
CA ALA A 238 13.34 9.48 18.20
C ALA A 238 12.52 9.36 19.50
N LYS A 239 13.19 9.50 20.66
CA LYS A 239 12.52 9.35 21.96
C LYS A 239 11.49 10.45 22.26
N ASP A 240 11.68 11.63 21.70
CA ASP A 240 10.85 12.83 21.87
C ASP A 240 9.69 12.90 20.85
N GLU A 241 9.59 11.95 19.90
CA GLU A 241 8.47 11.91 18.96
C GLU A 241 7.18 11.43 19.63
N ASN A 242 6.06 12.08 19.29
CA ASN A 242 4.75 11.67 19.74
C ASN A 242 4.22 10.52 18.88
N ILE A 243 4.24 9.30 19.42
CA ILE A 243 3.82 8.09 18.69
C ILE A 243 2.36 8.18 18.25
N ILE A 244 1.46 8.68 19.10
CA ILE A 244 0.02 8.78 18.78
C ILE A 244 -0.18 9.69 17.58
N ASN A 245 0.47 10.86 17.58
CA ASN A 245 0.38 11.78 16.43
C ASN A 245 0.99 11.17 15.17
N THR A 246 2.08 10.43 15.27
CA THR A 246 2.69 9.75 14.12
C THR A 246 1.76 8.67 13.58
N ALA A 247 1.19 7.82 14.44
CA ALA A 247 0.25 6.78 14.03
C ALA A 247 -1.02 7.38 13.39
N ALA A 248 -1.62 8.38 14.02
CA ALA A 248 -2.81 9.06 13.51
C ALA A 248 -2.56 9.77 12.17
N SER A 249 -1.42 10.47 12.04
CA SER A 249 -1.04 11.11 10.78
C SER A 249 -0.79 10.09 9.68
N THR A 250 -0.10 9.00 9.98
CA THR A 250 0.12 7.92 9.00
C THR A 250 -1.20 7.34 8.53
N ALA A 251 -2.12 7.01 9.45
CA ALA A 251 -3.44 6.48 9.12
C ALA A 251 -4.29 7.47 8.30
N LEU A 252 -4.21 8.77 8.60
CA LEU A 252 -4.91 9.81 7.86
C LEU A 252 -4.41 9.92 6.41
N PHE A 253 -3.10 9.96 6.20
CA PHE A 253 -2.52 10.04 4.86
C PHE A 253 -2.71 8.73 4.08
N ASP A 254 -2.62 7.58 4.73
CA ASP A 254 -2.90 6.27 4.13
C ASP A 254 -4.35 6.16 3.65
N SER A 255 -5.32 6.44 4.53
CA SER A 255 -6.75 6.45 4.19
C SER A 255 -7.07 7.53 3.15
N GLY A 256 -6.42 8.69 3.23
CA GLY A 256 -6.53 9.76 2.23
C GLY A 256 -6.08 9.30 0.84
N ALA A 257 -4.96 8.59 0.74
CA ALA A 257 -4.49 8.03 -0.52
C ALA A 257 -5.47 6.97 -1.07
N ALA A 258 -6.02 6.10 -0.21
CA ALA A 258 -7.01 5.11 -0.60
C ALA A 258 -8.31 5.75 -1.12
N LEU A 259 -8.78 6.81 -0.46
CA LEU A 259 -9.95 7.58 -0.91
C LEU A 259 -9.68 8.30 -2.24
N MET A 260 -8.53 8.94 -2.41
CA MET A 260 -8.16 9.59 -3.67
C MET A 260 -8.09 8.58 -4.82
N ALA A 261 -7.52 7.38 -4.58
CA ALA A 261 -7.53 6.30 -5.56
C ALA A 261 -8.96 5.87 -5.91
N THR A 262 -9.84 5.77 -4.92
CA THR A 262 -11.26 5.45 -5.12
C THR A 262 -11.96 6.53 -5.95
N LEU A 263 -11.71 7.82 -5.66
CA LEU A 263 -12.25 8.96 -6.41
C LEU A 263 -11.78 8.99 -7.88
N PHE A 264 -10.65 8.38 -8.20
CA PHE A 264 -10.18 8.21 -9.56
C PHE A 264 -10.73 6.92 -10.20
N ILE A 265 -10.57 5.77 -9.55
CA ILE A 265 -10.83 4.45 -10.14
C ILE A 265 -12.33 4.21 -10.32
N VAL A 266 -13.14 4.48 -9.29
CA VAL A 266 -14.56 4.13 -9.31
C VAL A 266 -15.32 4.86 -10.41
N PRO A 267 -15.30 6.21 -10.50
CA PRO A 267 -16.01 6.88 -11.58
C PRO A 267 -15.46 6.52 -12.96
N THR A 268 -14.16 6.31 -13.10
CA THR A 268 -13.54 5.89 -14.37
C THR A 268 -14.08 4.53 -14.81
N VAL A 269 -14.08 3.55 -13.93
CA VAL A 269 -14.55 2.18 -14.24
C VAL A 269 -16.05 2.18 -14.55
N LEU A 270 -16.85 2.89 -13.77
CA LEU A 270 -18.30 2.97 -13.97
C LEU A 270 -18.67 3.75 -15.25
N PHE A 271 -17.95 4.82 -15.57
CA PHE A 271 -18.14 5.58 -16.81
C PHE A 271 -17.98 4.70 -18.07
N PHE A 272 -17.04 3.78 -18.06
CA PHE A 272 -16.84 2.83 -19.16
C PHE A 272 -17.68 1.54 -19.04
N GLY A 273 -18.58 1.44 -18.06
CA GLY A 273 -19.42 0.25 -17.84
C GLY A 273 -18.63 -1.01 -17.48
N LEU A 274 -17.42 -0.86 -16.91
CA LEU A 274 -16.54 -1.96 -16.53
C LEU A 274 -16.87 -2.49 -15.14
N ASN A 275 -16.46 -3.74 -14.86
CA ASN A 275 -16.79 -4.39 -13.58
C ASN A 275 -15.76 -4.07 -12.49
N MET A 276 -16.25 -3.57 -11.35
CA MET A 276 -15.44 -3.28 -10.15
C MET A 276 -15.04 -4.52 -9.34
N SER A 277 -15.76 -5.65 -9.50
CA SER A 277 -15.65 -6.82 -8.61
C SER A 277 -14.57 -7.83 -9.05
N GLN A 278 -13.66 -7.46 -9.94
CA GLN A 278 -12.70 -8.40 -10.56
C GLN A 278 -11.44 -8.68 -9.72
N GLY A 279 -11.33 -8.17 -8.50
CA GLY A 279 -10.13 -8.39 -7.67
C GLY A 279 -8.83 -7.88 -8.30
N PRO A 280 -7.75 -8.71 -8.33
CA PRO A 280 -6.45 -8.32 -8.90
C PRO A 280 -6.51 -7.90 -10.38
N THR A 281 -7.44 -8.45 -11.14
CA THR A 281 -7.59 -8.15 -12.57
C THR A 281 -8.08 -6.73 -12.83
N LEU A 282 -8.63 -6.04 -11.82
CA LEU A 282 -8.99 -4.62 -11.91
C LEU A 282 -7.80 -3.77 -12.40
N LEU A 283 -6.61 -4.00 -11.85
CA LEU A 283 -5.43 -3.21 -12.16
C LEU A 283 -4.80 -3.59 -13.52
N PHE A 284 -4.78 -4.89 -13.85
CA PHE A 284 -4.03 -5.41 -14.99
C PHE A 284 -4.89 -5.70 -16.24
N HIS A 285 -6.22 -5.66 -16.10
CA HIS A 285 -7.16 -5.88 -17.20
C HIS A 285 -8.14 -4.72 -17.35
N THR A 286 -8.87 -4.37 -16.28
CA THR A 286 -9.92 -3.33 -16.34
C THR A 286 -9.33 -1.93 -16.56
N MET A 287 -8.30 -1.55 -15.81
CA MET A 287 -7.70 -0.22 -15.94
C MET A 287 -7.00 0.02 -17.29
N PRO A 288 -6.24 -0.93 -17.88
CA PRO A 288 -5.75 -0.80 -19.24
C PRO A 288 -6.85 -0.55 -20.29
N GLN A 289 -7.99 -1.24 -20.18
CA GLN A 289 -9.14 -1.01 -21.06
C GLN A 289 -9.74 0.40 -20.88
N ALA A 290 -9.86 0.85 -19.63
CA ALA A 290 -10.32 2.21 -19.34
C ALA A 290 -9.35 3.27 -19.92
N PHE A 291 -8.03 3.06 -19.77
CA PHE A 291 -7.03 3.96 -20.36
C PHE A 291 -7.06 3.95 -21.89
N ALA A 292 -7.28 2.80 -22.52
CA ALA A 292 -7.42 2.72 -23.99
C ALA A 292 -8.60 3.56 -24.52
N ALA A 293 -9.66 3.69 -23.72
CA ALA A 293 -10.86 4.45 -24.08
C ALA A 293 -10.79 5.95 -23.70
N LEU A 294 -9.87 6.36 -22.81
CA LEU A 294 -9.74 7.74 -22.34
C LEU A 294 -8.99 8.63 -23.35
N PRO A 295 -9.43 9.87 -23.60
CA PRO A 295 -8.63 10.87 -24.31
C PRO A 295 -7.31 11.14 -23.56
N GLY A 296 -6.17 10.88 -24.23
CA GLY A 296 -4.84 10.96 -23.61
C GLY A 296 -4.52 9.81 -22.65
N GLY A 297 -5.25 8.72 -22.73
CA GLY A 297 -5.14 7.58 -21.84
C GLY A 297 -3.76 6.91 -21.81
N HIS A 298 -3.02 6.96 -22.93
CA HIS A 298 -1.61 6.52 -22.92
C HIS A 298 -0.79 7.26 -21.87
N PHE A 299 -0.83 8.59 -21.86
CA PHE A 299 -0.09 9.41 -20.89
C PHE A 299 -0.63 9.18 -19.47
N ILE A 300 -1.95 9.26 -19.29
CA ILE A 300 -2.61 9.12 -17.98
C ILE A 300 -2.30 7.74 -17.37
N GLY A 301 -2.46 6.68 -18.13
CA GLY A 301 -2.24 5.30 -17.67
C GLY A 301 -0.75 5.00 -17.41
N SER A 302 0.16 5.51 -18.26
CA SER A 302 1.60 5.37 -18.02
C SER A 302 2.03 6.07 -16.73
N VAL A 303 1.60 7.32 -16.53
CA VAL A 303 1.89 8.07 -15.30
C VAL A 303 1.31 7.36 -14.08
N PHE A 304 0.08 6.85 -14.18
CA PHE A 304 -0.56 6.09 -13.10
C PHE A 304 0.23 4.83 -12.73
N LEU A 305 0.54 3.97 -13.70
CA LEU A 305 1.22 2.69 -13.43
C LEU A 305 2.65 2.91 -12.91
N ILE A 306 3.38 3.88 -13.46
CA ILE A 306 4.72 4.22 -12.97
C ILE A 306 4.65 4.76 -11.54
N ALA A 307 3.74 5.69 -11.25
CA ALA A 307 3.60 6.25 -9.92
C ALA A 307 3.15 5.19 -8.90
N LEU A 308 2.24 4.30 -9.30
CA LEU A 308 1.80 3.16 -8.50
C LEU A 308 2.95 2.19 -8.23
N PHE A 309 3.75 1.87 -9.25
CA PHE A 309 4.96 1.05 -9.07
C PHE A 309 5.91 1.69 -8.05
N LEU A 310 6.20 2.97 -8.20
CA LEU A 310 7.14 3.68 -7.31
C LEU A 310 6.66 3.67 -5.85
N VAL A 311 5.37 3.94 -5.58
CA VAL A 311 4.88 3.94 -4.19
C VAL A 311 4.80 2.52 -3.63
N ALA A 312 4.37 1.54 -4.41
CA ALA A 312 4.37 0.14 -3.99
C ALA A 312 5.78 -0.42 -3.77
N PHE A 313 6.78 0.11 -4.49
CA PHE A 313 8.19 -0.18 -4.25
C PHE A 313 8.66 0.27 -2.87
N LEU A 314 8.18 1.42 -2.34
CA LEU A 314 8.49 1.84 -0.96
C LEU A 314 7.95 0.85 0.07
N SER A 315 6.74 0.31 -0.13
CA SER A 315 6.21 -0.75 0.72
C SER A 315 7.10 -2.00 0.67
N THR A 316 7.65 -2.35 -0.51
CA THR A 316 8.62 -3.45 -0.64
C THR A 316 9.93 -3.16 0.11
N VAL A 317 10.45 -1.95 0.01
CA VAL A 317 11.63 -1.54 0.79
C VAL A 317 11.37 -1.71 2.29
N ALA A 318 10.18 -1.28 2.75
CA ALA A 318 9.78 -1.45 4.15
C ALA A 318 9.67 -2.93 4.55
N THR A 319 9.15 -3.79 3.67
CA THR A 319 9.04 -5.23 3.95
C THR A 319 10.40 -5.91 3.98
N VAL A 320 11.31 -5.55 3.08
CA VAL A 320 12.69 -6.07 3.07
C VAL A 320 13.45 -5.63 4.32
N GLU A 321 13.33 -4.35 4.70
CA GLU A 321 13.92 -3.83 5.95
C GLU A 321 13.34 -4.53 7.18
N ALA A 322 12.02 -4.71 7.24
CA ALA A 322 11.38 -5.40 8.35
C ALA A 322 11.78 -6.88 8.43
N GLY A 323 11.93 -7.56 7.30
CA GLY A 323 12.41 -8.94 7.24
C GLY A 323 13.85 -9.07 7.74
N GLY A 324 14.78 -8.29 7.19
CA GLY A 324 16.20 -8.29 7.58
C GLY A 324 16.44 -7.78 9.00
N GLY A 325 15.73 -6.72 9.40
CA GLY A 325 15.87 -6.13 10.73
C GLY A 325 15.19 -6.92 11.86
N SER A 326 14.38 -7.95 11.54
CA SER A 326 13.65 -8.77 12.52
C SER A 326 14.45 -9.98 13.00
N ILE A 327 15.42 -10.43 12.22
CA ILE A 327 16.31 -11.57 12.50
C ILE A 327 17.56 -11.08 13.20
#